data_d57d6c4abb615729ad3338b28839ac41
#
_entry.id   d57d6c4abb615729ad3338b28839ac41
#
_cell.length_a   1.000
_cell.length_b   1.000
_cell.length_c   1.000
_cell.angle_alpha   90.00
_cell.angle_beta   90.00
_cell.angle_gamma   90.00
#
_symmetry.space_group_name_H-M   'P 1'
#
loop_
_entity.id
_entity.type
_entity.pdbx_description
1 polymer ?
#
loop_
_entity_poly.entity_id
_entity_poly.type
_entity_poly.pdbx_seq_one_letter_code
_entity_poly.pdbx_strand_id
1 'polypeptide(L)'
;MSTTPFPLLQTINDPADLRRLSRADLKVLATELREFVLQSVSQTGGHLSSNLGTVELTVALHHVFNTPEDRLVWDVGHQTYPHKILTGRRDRMHTLRQLGGISGFPQRAESVYDTFGTAHSSTSISAALGMALAAKRKGDNRHAVAIIGDGAMSAGMAFEALNNAGVADCNLLVVLNDNDMSISPPVGALNRYLAQLMSGQFYAAAKNVGKTVLRPVPPLLEFAKRFEQQAKGMVVPATLFEKFGFNYIGPIDGHDLDSLIPTLENIKSLKGPQFLHVVTKKGQGYKLAEADPVAYHGPG
;
A
#
# COMPACT_ATOMS: atom_id res chain seq x y z
N MET A 1 36.93 11.20 0.53
CA MET A 1 35.70 11.31 -0.25
C MET A 1 34.55 11.17 0.73
N SER A 2 33.77 12.23 0.94
CA SER A 2 32.58 12.16 1.79
C SER A 2 31.58 11.23 1.12
N THR A 3 31.41 10.02 1.64
CA THR A 3 30.37 9.12 1.20
C THR A 3 29.04 9.71 1.69
N THR A 4 28.27 10.26 0.77
CA THR A 4 26.93 10.75 1.06
C THR A 4 26.13 9.58 1.64
N PRO A 5 25.54 9.68 2.85
CA PRO A 5 24.63 8.66 3.31
C PRO A 5 23.43 8.60 2.32
N PHE A 6 22.96 7.40 2.01
CA PHE A 6 21.81 7.19 1.09
C PHE A 6 22.04 7.65 -0.35
N PRO A 7 23.08 7.16 -1.05
CA PRO A 7 23.47 7.68 -2.36
C PRO A 7 22.37 7.52 -3.43
N LEU A 8 21.60 6.44 -3.41
CA LEU A 8 20.52 6.21 -4.37
C LEU A 8 19.30 7.07 -4.05
N LEU A 9 18.90 7.13 -2.79
CA LEU A 9 17.75 7.96 -2.35
C LEU A 9 17.97 9.43 -2.69
N GLN A 10 19.20 9.93 -2.67
CA GLN A 10 19.52 11.30 -3.02
C GLN A 10 19.28 11.63 -4.50
N THR A 11 19.24 10.65 -5.37
CA THR A 11 18.92 10.83 -6.79
C THR A 11 17.42 10.92 -7.06
N ILE A 12 16.58 10.57 -6.08
CA ILE A 12 15.12 10.55 -6.22
C ILE A 12 14.54 11.88 -5.74
N ASN A 13 14.12 12.71 -6.66
CA ASN A 13 13.46 13.99 -6.37
C ASN A 13 11.95 13.93 -6.57
N ASP A 14 11.49 13.05 -7.45
CA ASP A 14 10.08 12.75 -7.66
C ASP A 14 9.87 11.29 -8.09
N PRO A 15 8.61 10.81 -8.15
CA PRO A 15 8.33 9.43 -8.57
C PRO A 15 8.75 9.07 -10.00
N ALA A 16 8.98 10.06 -10.90
CA ALA A 16 9.46 9.76 -12.24
C ALA A 16 10.90 9.25 -12.23
N ASP A 17 11.73 9.75 -11.30
CA ASP A 17 13.08 9.23 -11.10
C ASP A 17 13.04 7.77 -10.60
N LEU A 18 12.17 7.48 -9.65
CA LEU A 18 11.99 6.14 -9.10
C LEU A 18 11.53 5.14 -10.17
N ARG A 19 10.65 5.54 -11.09
CA ARG A 19 10.16 4.67 -12.17
C ARG A 19 11.24 4.24 -13.18
N ARG A 20 12.38 4.92 -13.20
CA ARG A 20 13.53 4.57 -14.07
C ARG A 20 14.45 3.53 -13.46
N LEU A 21 14.30 3.24 -12.17
CA LEU A 21 15.18 2.31 -11.46
C LEU A 21 14.92 0.85 -11.86
N SER A 22 16.00 0.06 -11.86
CA SER A 22 15.90 -1.38 -12.01
C SER A 22 15.27 -2.02 -10.77
N ARG A 23 14.80 -3.27 -10.90
CA ARG A 23 14.28 -4.05 -9.75
C ARG A 23 15.31 -4.21 -8.63
N ALA A 24 16.59 -4.35 -8.97
CA ALA A 24 17.67 -4.44 -8.00
C ALA A 24 17.84 -3.12 -7.25
N ASP A 25 17.83 -1.99 -7.97
CA ASP A 25 17.96 -0.65 -7.37
C ASP A 25 16.76 -0.30 -6.48
N LEU A 26 15.55 -0.75 -6.83
CA LEU A 26 14.36 -0.53 -5.97
C LEU A 26 14.51 -1.19 -4.59
N LYS A 27 15.19 -2.33 -4.49
CA LYS A 27 15.47 -2.99 -3.21
C LYS A 27 16.50 -2.19 -2.39
N VAL A 28 17.53 -1.67 -3.06
CA VAL A 28 18.51 -0.78 -2.41
C VAL A 28 17.81 0.49 -1.93
N LEU A 29 16.98 1.11 -2.79
CA LEU A 29 16.20 2.29 -2.43
C LEU A 29 15.30 2.05 -1.22
N ALA A 30 14.62 0.91 -1.14
CA ALA A 30 13.78 0.56 0.01
C ALA A 30 14.58 0.48 1.31
N THR A 31 15.81 -0.05 1.24
CA THR A 31 16.71 -0.10 2.39
C THR A 31 17.13 1.31 2.82
N GLU A 32 17.63 2.12 1.90
CA GLU A 32 18.05 3.50 2.18
C GLU A 32 16.87 4.36 2.70
N LEU A 33 15.69 4.20 2.10
CA LEU A 33 14.47 4.91 2.52
C LEU A 33 14.06 4.54 3.94
N ARG A 34 14.14 3.27 4.32
CA ARG A 34 13.87 2.79 5.69
C ARG A 34 14.81 3.42 6.69
N GLU A 35 16.11 3.39 6.40
CA GLU A 35 17.12 3.98 7.28
C GLU A 35 16.94 5.50 7.40
N PHE A 36 16.61 6.18 6.30
CA PHE A 36 16.35 7.61 6.30
C PHE A 36 15.09 7.97 7.12
N VAL A 37 14.02 7.17 7.04
CA VAL A 37 12.81 7.33 7.88
C VAL A 37 13.18 7.18 9.35
N LEU A 38 13.94 6.14 9.70
CA LEU A 38 14.40 5.91 11.08
C LEU A 38 15.22 7.09 11.61
N GLN A 39 16.18 7.57 10.81
CA GLN A 39 16.99 8.72 11.17
C GLN A 39 16.15 10.01 11.34
N SER A 40 15.23 10.27 10.43
CA SER A 40 14.38 11.46 10.47
C SER A 40 13.47 11.47 11.70
N VAL A 41 12.76 10.36 11.93
CA VAL A 41 11.81 10.25 13.05
C VAL A 41 12.53 10.25 14.40
N SER A 42 13.76 9.72 14.48
CA SER A 42 14.56 9.80 15.71
C SER A 42 14.90 11.25 16.15
N GLN A 43 14.84 12.20 15.20
CA GLN A 43 15.11 13.61 15.47
C GLN A 43 13.83 14.44 15.67
N THR A 44 12.75 14.10 14.96
CA THR A 44 11.53 14.91 14.95
C THR A 44 10.39 14.34 15.78
N GLY A 45 10.51 13.09 16.20
CA GLY A 45 9.35 12.32 16.67
C GLY A 45 8.38 11.99 15.52
N GLY A 46 7.31 11.29 15.83
CA GLY A 46 6.28 10.95 14.85
C GLY A 46 5.95 9.46 14.80
N HIS A 47 5.17 9.03 13.81
CA HIS A 47 4.81 7.63 13.66
C HIS A 47 5.97 6.85 13.04
N LEU A 48 6.52 5.87 13.75
CA LEU A 48 7.68 5.11 13.27
C LEU A 48 7.30 3.73 12.74
N SER A 49 6.74 2.87 13.57
CA SER A 49 6.52 1.46 13.21
C SER A 49 5.62 1.29 11.98
N SER A 50 4.60 2.13 11.83
CA SER A 50 3.70 2.12 10.67
C SER A 50 4.41 2.53 9.39
N ASN A 51 5.32 3.52 9.45
CA ASN A 51 6.09 3.96 8.28
C ASN A 51 7.12 2.93 7.83
N LEU A 52 7.80 2.29 8.78
CA LEU A 52 8.74 1.20 8.47
C LEU A 52 8.04 0.01 7.81
N GLY A 53 6.79 -0.25 8.18
CA GLY A 53 5.96 -1.31 7.60
C GLY A 53 5.48 -1.04 6.18
N THR A 54 5.50 0.20 5.70
CA THR A 54 4.96 0.57 4.37
C THR A 54 6.02 1.00 3.36
N VAL A 55 7.29 0.81 3.64
CA VAL A 55 8.38 1.25 2.76
C VAL A 55 8.28 0.61 1.39
N GLU A 56 8.30 -0.72 1.31
CA GLU A 56 8.23 -1.46 0.05
C GLU A 56 6.92 -1.20 -0.69
N LEU A 57 5.80 -1.18 0.04
CA LEU A 57 4.49 -0.86 -0.55
C LEU A 57 4.49 0.53 -1.20
N THR A 58 5.08 1.54 -0.54
CA THR A 58 5.17 2.90 -1.07
C THR A 58 6.05 2.96 -2.32
N VAL A 59 7.20 2.29 -2.30
CA VAL A 59 8.10 2.18 -3.46
C VAL A 59 7.36 1.52 -4.63
N ALA A 60 6.69 0.39 -4.41
CA ALA A 60 5.97 -0.34 -5.44
C ALA A 60 4.82 0.49 -6.04
N LEU A 61 4.04 1.17 -5.21
CA LEU A 61 2.94 2.03 -5.67
C LEU A 61 3.44 3.18 -6.55
N HIS A 62 4.51 3.88 -6.15
CA HIS A 62 5.07 4.96 -6.95
C HIS A 62 5.84 4.49 -8.19
N HIS A 63 6.31 3.24 -8.20
CA HIS A 63 6.93 2.63 -9.38
C HIS A 63 5.88 2.27 -10.44
N VAL A 64 4.76 1.68 -10.02
CA VAL A 64 3.74 1.14 -10.94
C VAL A 64 2.74 2.22 -11.39
N PHE A 65 2.27 3.06 -10.48
CA PHE A 65 1.27 4.09 -10.78
C PHE A 65 1.93 5.40 -11.19
N ASN A 66 1.37 6.02 -12.22
CA ASN A 66 1.86 7.29 -12.76
C ASN A 66 1.37 8.48 -11.91
N THR A 67 1.87 8.59 -10.67
CA THR A 67 1.55 9.72 -9.80
C THR A 67 2.23 11.01 -10.28
N PRO A 68 1.59 12.19 -10.17
CA PRO A 68 0.32 12.46 -9.48
C PRO A 68 -0.94 12.26 -10.33
N GLU A 69 -0.83 11.83 -11.60
CA GLU A 69 -2.01 11.59 -12.46
C GLU A 69 -2.88 10.47 -11.89
N ASP A 70 -2.31 9.29 -11.63
CA ASP A 70 -2.94 8.27 -10.79
C ASP A 70 -2.97 8.78 -9.34
N ARG A 71 -4.08 8.56 -8.64
CA ARG A 71 -4.36 9.13 -7.33
C ARG A 71 -4.14 8.12 -6.22
N LEU A 72 -3.17 8.37 -5.33
CA LEU A 72 -3.00 7.59 -4.10
C LEU A 72 -3.73 8.29 -2.95
N VAL A 73 -4.62 7.59 -2.29
CA VAL A 73 -5.40 8.07 -1.13
C VAL A 73 -5.06 7.20 0.07
N TRP A 74 -4.27 7.73 0.97
CA TRP A 74 -3.84 7.05 2.18
C TRP A 74 -4.88 7.18 3.28
N ASP A 75 -5.29 6.07 3.88
CA ASP A 75 -6.19 6.11 5.03
C ASP A 75 -5.45 6.55 6.29
N VAL A 76 -6.04 7.41 7.10
CA VAL A 76 -5.38 8.12 8.21
C VAL A 76 -4.19 8.96 7.74
N GLY A 77 -3.23 8.34 7.06
CA GLY A 77 -2.05 9.00 6.51
C GLY A 77 -0.84 9.07 7.45
N HIS A 78 -0.91 8.43 8.60
CA HIS A 78 0.21 8.36 9.57
C HIS A 78 1.40 7.53 9.07
N GLN A 79 1.21 6.71 8.04
CA GLN A 79 2.19 5.83 7.41
C GLN A 79 2.80 6.41 6.12
N THR A 80 2.77 7.74 5.92
CA THR A 80 3.10 8.37 4.64
C THR A 80 4.45 9.10 4.59
N TYR A 81 5.33 8.87 5.55
CA TYR A 81 6.67 9.49 5.49
C TYR A 81 7.49 9.01 4.29
N PRO A 82 7.50 7.71 3.93
CA PRO A 82 8.09 7.24 2.67
C PRO A 82 7.51 7.96 1.44
N HIS A 83 6.18 8.14 1.40
CA HIS A 83 5.51 8.90 0.33
C HIS A 83 6.00 10.36 0.26
N LYS A 84 6.09 11.05 1.40
CA LYS A 84 6.61 12.43 1.44
C LYS A 84 8.05 12.53 0.94
N ILE A 85 8.91 11.61 1.36
CA ILE A 85 10.32 11.56 0.96
C ILE A 85 10.44 11.37 -0.55
N LEU A 86 9.73 10.40 -1.12
CA LEU A 86 9.77 10.07 -2.55
C LEU A 86 9.06 11.10 -3.45
N THR A 87 8.34 12.04 -2.87
CA THR A 87 7.60 13.10 -3.59
C THR A 87 8.15 14.50 -3.33
N GLY A 88 9.48 14.60 -3.18
CA GLY A 88 10.21 15.87 -3.17
C GLY A 88 10.29 16.57 -1.82
N ARG A 89 9.92 15.91 -0.71
CA ARG A 89 9.99 16.50 0.63
C ARG A 89 11.11 15.94 1.50
N ARG A 90 12.03 15.13 0.92
CA ARG A 90 13.16 14.52 1.62
C ARG A 90 13.96 15.55 2.43
N ASP A 91 14.36 16.64 1.80
CA ASP A 91 15.24 17.65 2.40
C ASP A 91 14.53 18.48 3.48
N ARG A 92 13.20 18.38 3.56
CA ARG A 92 12.36 19.06 4.56
C ARG A 92 11.94 18.14 5.72
N MET A 93 12.34 16.87 5.73
CA MET A 93 11.94 15.92 6.77
C MET A 93 12.34 16.35 8.18
N HIS A 94 13.41 17.13 8.33
CA HIS A 94 13.81 17.71 9.61
C HIS A 94 12.79 18.70 10.19
N THR A 95 11.82 19.16 9.40
CA THR A 95 10.72 20.06 9.85
C THR A 95 9.41 19.30 10.09
N LEU A 96 9.43 17.97 10.06
CA LEU A 96 8.23 17.16 10.22
C LEU A 96 7.51 17.45 11.54
N ARG A 97 6.22 17.74 11.49
CA ARG A 97 5.35 18.07 12.63
C ARG A 97 5.72 19.36 13.39
N GLN A 98 6.59 20.18 12.85
CA GLN A 98 6.94 21.46 13.46
C GLN A 98 6.07 22.59 12.89
N LEU A 99 5.94 23.69 13.64
CA LEU A 99 5.22 24.87 13.20
C LEU A 99 5.88 25.46 11.94
N GLY A 100 5.10 25.62 10.88
CA GLY A 100 5.62 26.07 9.57
C GLY A 100 6.39 24.99 8.78
N GLY A 101 6.56 23.79 9.35
CA GLY A 101 7.16 22.63 8.70
C GLY A 101 6.16 21.78 7.93
N ILE A 102 6.58 20.56 7.57
CA ILE A 102 5.69 19.61 6.88
C ILE A 102 4.79 18.88 7.88
N SER A 103 3.55 18.63 7.45
CA SER A 103 2.55 17.90 8.24
C SER A 103 2.94 16.45 8.46
N GLY A 104 2.53 15.86 9.58
CA GLY A 104 2.62 14.41 9.82
C GLY A 104 1.67 13.56 9.01
N PHE A 105 0.75 14.19 8.25
CA PHE A 105 -0.25 13.56 7.40
C PHE A 105 -0.23 14.16 6.00
N PRO A 106 -0.76 13.48 4.96
CA PRO A 106 -0.96 14.08 3.65
C PRO A 106 -1.77 15.38 3.73
N GLN A 107 -1.27 16.41 3.07
CA GLN A 107 -1.90 17.73 3.03
C GLN A 107 -1.81 18.33 1.61
N ARG A 108 -2.95 18.57 0.97
CA ARG A 108 -3.02 19.06 -0.42
C ARG A 108 -2.27 20.37 -0.67
N ALA A 109 -2.15 21.22 0.35
CA ALA A 109 -1.39 22.46 0.25
C ALA A 109 0.14 22.26 0.23
N GLU A 110 0.64 21.08 0.64
CA GLU A 110 2.07 20.78 0.64
C GLU A 110 2.57 20.25 -0.70
N SER A 111 1.76 19.44 -1.38
CA SER A 111 2.21 18.70 -2.57
C SER A 111 1.06 18.30 -3.46
N VAL A 112 1.29 18.33 -4.78
CA VAL A 112 0.35 17.81 -5.79
C VAL A 112 0.16 16.29 -5.68
N TYR A 113 1.09 15.59 -5.02
CA TYR A 113 1.02 14.15 -4.77
C TYR A 113 0.12 13.80 -3.58
N ASP A 114 -0.19 14.76 -2.70
CA ASP A 114 -1.13 14.58 -1.60
C ASP A 114 -2.56 14.83 -2.12
N THR A 115 -3.14 13.82 -2.76
CA THR A 115 -4.40 13.95 -3.51
C THR A 115 -5.62 14.19 -2.63
N PHE A 116 -5.54 13.82 -1.35
CA PHE A 116 -6.59 13.99 -0.35
C PHE A 116 -5.97 14.36 1.00
N GLY A 117 -6.50 15.37 1.68
CA GLY A 117 -6.10 15.71 3.04
C GLY A 117 -6.66 14.68 4.02
N THR A 118 -5.78 14.08 4.83
CA THR A 118 -6.15 13.01 5.74
C THR A 118 -5.78 13.33 7.19
N ALA A 119 -6.19 12.54 8.10
CA ALA A 119 -5.88 12.37 9.52
C ALA A 119 -6.98 11.54 10.20
N HIS A 120 -8.18 11.48 9.60
CA HIS A 120 -9.28 10.64 10.07
C HIS A 120 -9.24 9.27 9.40
N SER A 121 -9.52 8.21 10.16
CA SER A 121 -9.57 6.84 9.65
C SER A 121 -10.78 6.58 8.76
N SER A 122 -10.67 5.57 7.91
CA SER A 122 -11.76 4.95 7.15
C SER A 122 -12.36 5.80 6.02
N THR A 123 -11.69 6.86 5.61
CA THR A 123 -12.15 7.81 4.59
C THR A 123 -11.62 7.53 3.19
N SER A 124 -10.56 6.74 3.07
CA SER A 124 -9.79 6.59 1.82
C SER A 124 -10.60 5.98 0.68
N ILE A 125 -11.39 4.92 0.96
CA ILE A 125 -12.16 4.20 -0.07
C ILE A 125 -13.20 5.12 -0.68
N SER A 126 -13.98 5.85 0.14
CA SER A 126 -14.97 6.81 -0.35
C SER A 126 -14.34 7.92 -1.20
N ALA A 127 -13.21 8.47 -0.75
CA ALA A 127 -12.51 9.52 -1.48
C ALA A 127 -11.95 9.00 -2.82
N ALA A 128 -11.31 7.83 -2.82
CA ALA A 128 -10.79 7.21 -4.04
C ALA A 128 -11.91 6.82 -5.01
N LEU A 129 -13.03 6.30 -4.51
CA LEU A 129 -14.21 6.00 -5.34
C LEU A 129 -14.73 7.26 -6.04
N GLY A 130 -14.88 8.36 -5.31
CA GLY A 130 -15.29 9.64 -5.91
C GLY A 130 -14.33 10.11 -7.00
N MET A 131 -13.03 9.96 -6.81
CA MET A 131 -12.00 10.30 -7.82
C MET A 131 -12.06 9.39 -9.04
N ALA A 132 -12.25 8.08 -8.86
CA ALA A 132 -12.38 7.10 -9.94
C ALA A 132 -13.63 7.34 -10.77
N LEU A 133 -14.78 7.62 -10.13
CA LEU A 133 -16.03 7.96 -10.81
C LEU A 133 -15.93 9.27 -11.60
N ALA A 134 -15.26 10.28 -11.03
CA ALA A 134 -15.01 11.55 -11.71
C ALA A 134 -14.11 11.36 -12.93
N ALA A 135 -13.07 10.54 -12.84
CA ALA A 135 -12.20 10.19 -13.95
C ALA A 135 -13.00 9.50 -15.07
N LYS A 136 -13.77 8.47 -14.73
CA LYS A 136 -14.63 7.75 -15.68
C LYS A 136 -15.59 8.70 -16.43
N ARG A 137 -16.26 9.60 -15.70
CA ARG A 137 -17.18 10.59 -16.30
C ARG A 137 -16.50 11.55 -17.28
N LYS A 138 -15.20 11.82 -17.07
CA LYS A 138 -14.38 12.67 -17.96
C LYS A 138 -13.74 11.89 -19.12
N GLY A 139 -13.92 10.57 -19.18
CA GLY A 139 -13.23 9.72 -20.16
C GLY A 139 -11.74 9.56 -19.88
N ASP A 140 -11.30 9.78 -18.65
CA ASP A 140 -9.92 9.71 -18.19
C ASP A 140 -9.63 8.29 -17.64
N ASN A 141 -8.53 7.70 -18.07
CA ASN A 141 -8.14 6.33 -17.72
C ASN A 141 -7.31 6.23 -16.42
N ARG A 142 -7.21 7.33 -15.67
CA ARG A 142 -6.45 7.32 -14.41
C ARG A 142 -7.00 6.33 -13.40
N HIS A 143 -6.11 5.82 -12.55
CA HIS A 143 -6.46 4.98 -11.42
C HIS A 143 -6.60 5.81 -10.15
N ALA A 144 -7.51 5.39 -9.28
CA ALA A 144 -7.57 5.83 -7.90
C ALA A 144 -7.29 4.64 -6.98
N VAL A 145 -6.31 4.78 -6.10
CA VAL A 145 -5.84 3.73 -5.20
C VAL A 145 -6.09 4.16 -3.77
N ALA A 146 -6.93 3.45 -3.04
CA ALA A 146 -7.13 3.62 -1.61
C ALA A 146 -6.21 2.67 -0.85
N ILE A 147 -5.37 3.18 0.04
CA ILE A 147 -4.50 2.38 0.90
C ILE A 147 -5.04 2.46 2.32
N ILE A 148 -5.57 1.36 2.83
CA ILE A 148 -6.27 1.30 4.12
C ILE A 148 -5.69 0.19 5.01
N GLY A 149 -5.51 0.47 6.30
CA GLY A 149 -5.10 -0.53 7.28
C GLY A 149 -6.28 -1.39 7.76
N ASP A 150 -5.98 -2.59 8.26
CA ASP A 150 -6.93 -3.55 8.82
C ASP A 150 -7.80 -2.93 9.94
N GLY A 151 -7.20 -2.15 10.83
CA GLY A 151 -7.95 -1.45 11.89
C GLY A 151 -8.95 -0.43 11.33
N ALA A 152 -8.56 0.37 10.33
CA ALA A 152 -9.43 1.36 9.70
C ALA A 152 -10.53 0.71 8.84
N MET A 153 -10.30 -0.48 8.29
CA MET A 153 -11.27 -1.24 7.52
C MET A 153 -12.50 -1.67 8.35
N SER A 154 -12.38 -1.73 9.67
CA SER A 154 -13.46 -2.18 10.56
C SER A 154 -14.61 -1.18 10.73
N ALA A 155 -14.46 0.07 10.28
CA ALA A 155 -15.48 1.10 10.47
C ALA A 155 -16.61 1.01 9.44
N GLY A 156 -17.82 1.41 9.85
CA GLY A 156 -19.01 1.40 9.01
C GLY A 156 -18.85 2.19 7.71
N MET A 157 -18.13 3.32 7.74
CA MET A 157 -17.85 4.14 6.55
C MET A 157 -17.05 3.37 5.50
N ALA A 158 -16.09 2.52 5.90
CA ALA A 158 -15.35 1.69 4.96
C ALA A 158 -16.26 0.64 4.31
N PHE A 159 -17.14 0.00 5.07
CA PHE A 159 -18.13 -0.96 4.54
C PHE A 159 -19.12 -0.33 3.58
N GLU A 160 -19.63 0.86 3.92
CA GLU A 160 -20.51 1.62 3.04
C GLU A 160 -19.81 1.95 1.70
N ALA A 161 -18.55 2.38 1.77
CA ALA A 161 -17.75 2.66 0.58
C ALA A 161 -17.52 1.41 -0.27
N LEU A 162 -17.19 0.26 0.35
CA LEU A 162 -17.04 -1.02 -0.35
C LEU A 162 -18.34 -1.45 -1.04
N ASN A 163 -19.48 -1.33 -0.35
CA ASN A 163 -20.78 -1.65 -0.93
C ASN A 163 -21.10 -0.83 -2.18
N ASN A 164 -20.78 0.47 -2.16
CA ASN A 164 -20.96 1.33 -3.34
C ASN A 164 -19.93 1.08 -4.43
N ALA A 165 -18.69 0.82 -4.05
CA ALA A 165 -17.59 0.61 -4.99
C ALA A 165 -17.72 -0.69 -5.77
N GLY A 166 -18.24 -1.75 -5.16
CA GLY A 166 -18.36 -3.07 -5.78
C GLY A 166 -19.25 -3.14 -7.02
N VAL A 167 -20.20 -2.19 -7.16
CA VAL A 167 -21.07 -2.06 -8.35
C VAL A 167 -20.58 -0.97 -9.30
N ALA A 168 -19.51 -0.26 -8.96
CA ALA A 168 -18.97 0.82 -9.76
C ALA A 168 -17.96 0.26 -10.77
N ASP A 169 -18.30 0.33 -12.06
CA ASP A 169 -17.37 -0.01 -13.14
C ASP A 169 -16.38 1.15 -13.34
N CYS A 170 -15.35 1.25 -12.49
CA CYS A 170 -14.34 2.31 -12.55
C CYS A 170 -12.95 1.76 -12.12
N ASN A 171 -11.88 2.48 -12.48
CA ASN A 171 -10.50 2.11 -12.16
C ASN A 171 -10.17 2.42 -10.68
N LEU A 172 -10.77 1.65 -9.77
CA LEU A 172 -10.53 1.72 -8.34
C LEU A 172 -9.73 0.50 -7.88
N LEU A 173 -8.65 0.74 -7.15
CA LEU A 173 -7.93 -0.27 -6.39
C LEU A 173 -8.03 0.04 -4.90
N VAL A 174 -8.48 -0.92 -4.11
CA VAL A 174 -8.37 -0.90 -2.65
C VAL A 174 -7.21 -1.80 -2.24
N VAL A 175 -6.21 -1.24 -1.59
CA VAL A 175 -5.08 -1.97 -1.00
C VAL A 175 -5.31 -2.07 0.50
N LEU A 176 -5.65 -3.27 0.97
CA LEU A 176 -5.66 -3.57 2.40
C LEU A 176 -4.24 -3.85 2.85
N ASN A 177 -3.70 -2.97 3.69
CA ASN A 177 -2.43 -3.15 4.37
C ASN A 177 -2.69 -3.83 5.71
N ASP A 178 -2.65 -5.16 5.71
CA ASP A 178 -2.91 -6.00 6.88
C ASP A 178 -1.60 -6.24 7.64
N ASN A 179 -1.52 -5.76 8.87
CA ASN A 179 -0.36 -5.98 9.74
C ASN A 179 -0.76 -6.56 11.10
N ASP A 180 -1.99 -7.10 11.18
CA ASP A 180 -2.56 -7.71 12.38
C ASP A 180 -2.49 -6.79 13.62
N MET A 181 -2.49 -5.47 13.39
CA MET A 181 -2.39 -4.47 14.46
C MET A 181 -3.03 -3.14 14.07
N SER A 182 -3.86 -2.63 14.99
CA SER A 182 -4.21 -1.21 15.08
C SER A 182 -3.15 -0.46 15.91
N ILE A 183 -3.52 0.42 16.84
CA ILE A 183 -2.63 0.94 17.89
C ILE A 183 -2.36 -0.18 18.92
N SER A 184 -3.37 -1.02 19.17
CA SER A 184 -3.35 -2.23 20.00
C SER A 184 -3.70 -3.45 19.14
N PRO A 185 -3.57 -4.68 19.68
CA PRO A 185 -4.07 -5.86 19.01
C PRO A 185 -5.53 -5.68 18.55
N PRO A 186 -5.87 -6.03 17.32
CA PRO A 186 -7.18 -5.76 16.76
C PRO A 186 -8.25 -6.66 17.37
N VAL A 187 -9.48 -6.16 17.40
CA VAL A 187 -10.65 -6.86 17.95
C VAL A 187 -11.77 -6.94 16.91
N GLY A 188 -12.68 -7.89 17.12
CA GLY A 188 -13.89 -7.99 16.32
C GLY A 188 -13.88 -9.09 15.26
N ALA A 189 -15.05 -9.23 14.59
CA ALA A 189 -15.28 -10.34 13.66
C ALA A 189 -14.48 -10.21 12.37
N LEU A 190 -14.28 -8.99 11.88
CA LEU A 190 -13.48 -8.75 10.67
C LEU A 190 -12.03 -9.19 10.84
N ASN A 191 -11.42 -8.85 11.97
CA ASN A 191 -10.05 -9.28 12.27
C ASN A 191 -9.93 -10.81 12.31
N ARG A 192 -10.88 -11.48 12.97
CA ARG A 192 -10.94 -12.95 12.98
C ARG A 192 -11.07 -13.53 11.57
N TYR A 193 -11.85 -12.88 10.71
CA TYR A 193 -12.01 -13.26 9.32
C TYR A 193 -10.70 -13.07 8.53
N LEU A 194 -10.01 -11.94 8.69
CA LEU A 194 -8.71 -11.70 8.04
C LEU A 194 -7.66 -12.72 8.52
N ALA A 195 -7.59 -13.00 9.83
CA ALA A 195 -6.72 -14.05 10.37
C ALA A 195 -7.02 -15.43 9.80
N GLN A 196 -8.29 -15.75 9.52
CA GLN A 196 -8.67 -17.00 8.83
C GLN A 196 -8.16 -17.04 7.38
N LEU A 197 -8.23 -15.93 6.65
CA LEU A 197 -7.65 -15.83 5.31
C LEU A 197 -6.14 -16.04 5.32
N MET A 198 -5.46 -15.56 6.37
CA MET A 198 -4.01 -15.70 6.57
C MET A 198 -3.60 -17.12 6.98
N SER A 199 -4.38 -17.80 7.83
CA SER A 199 -4.03 -19.12 8.40
C SER A 199 -4.35 -20.30 7.50
N GLY A 200 -5.10 -20.11 6.41
CA GLY A 200 -5.62 -21.17 5.57
C GLY A 200 -4.71 -21.57 4.39
N GLN A 201 -5.18 -22.54 3.61
CA GLN A 201 -4.54 -23.00 2.37
C GLN A 201 -4.32 -21.89 1.33
N PHE A 202 -5.00 -20.75 1.48
CA PHE A 202 -4.84 -19.54 0.66
C PHE A 202 -3.43 -18.96 0.73
N TYR A 203 -2.88 -18.80 1.94
CA TYR A 203 -1.52 -18.26 2.12
C TYR A 203 -0.46 -19.22 1.57
N ALA A 204 -0.64 -20.52 1.77
CA ALA A 204 0.27 -21.52 1.21
C ALA A 204 0.22 -21.57 -0.33
N ALA A 205 -0.96 -21.41 -0.92
CA ALA A 205 -1.14 -21.35 -2.36
C ALA A 205 -0.52 -20.06 -2.95
N ALA A 206 -0.76 -18.89 -2.34
CA ALA A 206 -0.18 -17.62 -2.76
C ALA A 206 1.34 -17.60 -2.68
N LYS A 207 1.93 -18.17 -1.62
CA LYS A 207 3.39 -18.29 -1.45
C LYS A 207 4.02 -19.21 -2.50
N ASN A 208 3.32 -20.22 -2.96
CA ASN A 208 3.77 -21.12 -4.02
C ASN A 208 3.63 -20.51 -5.41
N VAL A 209 2.61 -19.67 -5.65
CA VAL A 209 2.43 -18.93 -6.90
C VAL A 209 3.55 -17.89 -7.08
N GLY A 210 3.95 -17.18 -6.04
CA GLY A 210 5.09 -16.25 -6.08
C GLY A 210 6.40 -16.89 -6.51
N LYS A 211 6.65 -18.16 -6.14
CA LYS A 211 7.83 -18.91 -6.57
C LYS A 211 7.73 -19.43 -8.02
N THR A 212 6.55 -19.54 -8.58
CA THR A 212 6.31 -20.09 -9.93
C THR A 212 6.26 -18.98 -11.00
N VAL A 213 6.03 -17.73 -10.63
CA VAL A 213 5.98 -16.56 -11.53
C VAL A 213 7.37 -16.17 -12.10
N LEU A 214 8.45 -16.73 -11.60
CA LEU A 214 9.82 -16.50 -12.11
C LEU A 214 10.16 -17.21 -13.44
N ARG A 215 9.19 -17.86 -14.11
CA ARG A 215 9.37 -18.37 -15.46
C ARG A 215 8.65 -17.46 -16.47
N PRO A 216 9.22 -17.24 -17.69
CA PRO A 216 8.54 -16.43 -18.72
C PRO A 216 7.18 -17.03 -19.01
N VAL A 217 6.14 -16.26 -18.73
CA VAL A 217 4.74 -16.72 -18.69
C VAL A 217 4.09 -16.53 -20.06
N PRO A 218 3.36 -17.54 -20.56
CA PRO A 218 2.39 -17.39 -21.67
C PRO A 218 1.25 -16.43 -21.26
N PRO A 219 0.53 -15.82 -22.23
CA PRO A 219 -0.38 -14.74 -21.98
C PRO A 219 -1.46 -15.02 -20.93
N LEU A 220 -1.82 -14.01 -20.21
CA LEU A 220 -2.74 -13.90 -19.05
C LEU A 220 -3.99 -14.82 -19.09
N LEU A 221 -4.46 -15.15 -20.29
CA LEU A 221 -5.63 -16.03 -20.50
C LEU A 221 -5.37 -17.49 -20.07
N GLU A 222 -4.15 -17.99 -20.21
CA GLU A 222 -3.80 -19.35 -19.77
C GLU A 222 -3.58 -19.44 -18.26
N PHE A 223 -3.07 -18.35 -17.67
CA PHE A 223 -2.94 -18.25 -16.22
C PHE A 223 -4.30 -18.22 -15.53
N ALA A 224 -5.22 -17.39 -16.03
CA ALA A 224 -6.60 -17.36 -15.57
C ALA A 224 -7.30 -18.72 -15.73
N LYS A 225 -7.11 -19.40 -16.87
CA LYS A 225 -7.67 -20.74 -17.11
C LYS A 225 -7.06 -21.82 -16.22
N ARG A 226 -5.75 -21.77 -15.93
CA ARG A 226 -5.10 -22.73 -15.01
C ARG A 226 -5.51 -22.50 -13.56
N PHE A 227 -5.66 -21.23 -13.16
CA PHE A 227 -6.18 -20.88 -11.84
C PHE A 227 -7.63 -21.33 -11.69
N GLU A 228 -8.46 -21.12 -12.70
CA GLU A 228 -9.85 -21.58 -12.77
C GLU A 228 -9.97 -23.11 -12.79
N GLN A 229 -9.05 -23.84 -13.45
CA GLN A 229 -9.04 -25.30 -13.47
C GLN A 229 -8.52 -25.93 -12.17
N GLN A 230 -7.55 -25.31 -11.49
CA GLN A 230 -7.12 -25.74 -10.14
C GLN A 230 -8.14 -25.39 -9.06
N ALA A 231 -8.87 -24.28 -9.20
CA ALA A 231 -9.94 -23.89 -8.31
C ALA A 231 -11.21 -24.77 -8.48
N LYS A 232 -11.45 -25.35 -9.64
CA LYS A 232 -12.60 -26.27 -9.89
C LYS A 232 -12.52 -27.60 -9.10
N GLY A 233 -11.36 -27.94 -8.53
CA GLY A 233 -11.20 -29.09 -7.63
C GLY A 233 -11.36 -28.77 -6.14
N MET A 234 -11.35 -27.49 -5.76
CA MET A 234 -11.55 -27.01 -4.39
C MET A 234 -12.58 -25.88 -4.44
N VAL A 235 -13.77 -26.11 -3.91
CA VAL A 235 -14.75 -25.06 -3.69
C VAL A 235 -14.22 -24.14 -2.60
N VAL A 236 -13.45 -23.13 -3.00
CA VAL A 236 -13.01 -22.08 -2.10
C VAL A 236 -14.17 -21.12 -1.95
N PRO A 237 -14.73 -20.92 -0.74
CA PRO A 237 -15.80 -19.94 -0.54
C PRO A 237 -15.32 -18.56 -0.97
N ALA A 238 -16.14 -17.86 -1.77
CA ALA A 238 -15.85 -16.48 -2.14
C ALA A 238 -15.62 -15.62 -0.89
N THR A 239 -14.57 -14.78 -0.92
CA THR A 239 -14.27 -13.87 0.17
C THR A 239 -15.40 -12.85 0.37
N LEU A 240 -15.43 -12.19 1.53
CA LEU A 240 -16.35 -11.08 1.78
C LEU A 240 -16.22 -10.00 0.70
N PHE A 241 -15.01 -9.71 0.25
CA PHE A 241 -14.72 -8.68 -0.75
C PHE A 241 -15.26 -9.06 -2.15
N GLU A 242 -15.17 -10.33 -2.53
CA GLU A 242 -15.78 -10.83 -3.77
C GLU A 242 -17.32 -10.77 -3.71
N LYS A 243 -17.91 -10.99 -2.54
CA LYS A 243 -19.36 -10.82 -2.35
C LYS A 243 -19.81 -9.36 -2.49
N PHE A 244 -18.95 -8.41 -2.21
CA PHE A 244 -19.18 -7.00 -2.51
C PHE A 244 -19.00 -6.66 -4.00
N GLY A 245 -18.44 -7.55 -4.83
CA GLY A 245 -18.22 -7.33 -6.26
C GLY A 245 -16.81 -6.94 -6.65
N PHE A 246 -15.85 -7.02 -5.73
CA PHE A 246 -14.44 -6.80 -6.04
C PHE A 246 -13.78 -8.05 -6.61
N ASN A 247 -12.81 -7.87 -7.50
CA ASN A 247 -11.83 -8.91 -7.80
C ASN A 247 -10.79 -8.93 -6.66
N TYR A 248 -10.80 -9.98 -5.85
CA TYR A 248 -9.90 -10.11 -4.69
C TYR A 248 -8.61 -10.82 -5.10
N ILE A 249 -7.48 -10.21 -4.72
CA ILE A 249 -6.12 -10.70 -4.99
C ILE A 249 -5.34 -10.70 -3.69
N GLY A 250 -4.72 -11.80 -3.37
CA GLY A 250 -3.90 -11.94 -2.16
C GLY A 250 -4.35 -13.10 -1.25
N PRO A 251 -3.83 -13.16 -0.01
CA PRO A 251 -2.84 -12.24 0.55
C PRO A 251 -1.44 -12.41 -0.06
N ILE A 252 -0.69 -11.30 -0.20
CA ILE A 252 0.70 -11.30 -0.68
C ILE A 252 1.63 -10.62 0.33
N ASP A 253 2.92 -10.97 0.29
CA ASP A 253 3.93 -10.35 1.14
C ASP A 253 4.21 -8.90 0.66
N GLY A 254 3.92 -7.92 1.51
CA GLY A 254 4.11 -6.50 1.24
C GLY A 254 5.57 -6.04 1.34
N HIS A 255 6.47 -6.91 1.79
CA HIS A 255 7.91 -6.63 1.85
C HIS A 255 8.69 -7.26 0.69
N ASP A 256 8.02 -8.07 -0.15
CA ASP A 256 8.62 -8.68 -1.33
C ASP A 256 8.29 -7.88 -2.59
N LEU A 257 9.21 -6.99 -3.01
CA LEU A 257 9.07 -6.19 -4.23
C LEU A 257 9.00 -7.06 -5.50
N ASP A 258 9.57 -8.26 -5.50
CA ASP A 258 9.53 -9.16 -6.66
C ASP A 258 8.14 -9.75 -6.88
N SER A 259 7.35 -9.90 -5.82
CA SER A 259 5.93 -10.30 -5.89
C SER A 259 4.99 -9.10 -6.03
N LEU A 260 5.26 -8.03 -5.28
CA LEU A 260 4.35 -6.88 -5.16
C LEU A 260 4.25 -6.08 -6.46
N ILE A 261 5.39 -5.77 -7.11
CA ILE A 261 5.38 -4.95 -8.32
C ILE A 261 4.70 -5.65 -9.50
N PRO A 262 5.02 -6.93 -9.86
CA PRO A 262 4.28 -7.61 -10.92
C PRO A 262 2.79 -7.75 -10.63
N THR A 263 2.42 -7.95 -9.37
CA THR A 263 1.01 -8.02 -8.98
C THR A 263 0.30 -6.70 -9.24
N LEU A 264 0.90 -5.58 -8.85
CA LEU A 264 0.33 -4.24 -9.10
C LEU A 264 0.28 -3.89 -10.60
N GLU A 265 1.32 -4.27 -11.37
CA GLU A 265 1.34 -4.11 -12.84
C GLU A 265 0.18 -4.87 -13.51
N ASN A 266 -0.06 -6.12 -13.09
CA ASN A 266 -1.18 -6.91 -13.56
C ASN A 266 -2.53 -6.30 -13.17
N ILE A 267 -2.70 -5.88 -11.92
CA ILE A 267 -3.91 -5.23 -11.41
C ILE A 267 -4.23 -3.97 -12.22
N LYS A 268 -3.22 -3.16 -12.53
CA LYS A 268 -3.39 -1.94 -13.32
C LYS A 268 -3.98 -2.17 -14.71
N SER A 269 -3.82 -3.36 -15.27
CA SER A 269 -4.39 -3.74 -16.55
C SER A 269 -5.84 -4.26 -16.49
N LEU A 270 -6.34 -4.57 -15.28
CA LEU A 270 -7.67 -5.11 -15.07
C LEU A 270 -8.72 -4.00 -15.05
N LYS A 271 -9.96 -4.35 -15.39
CA LYS A 271 -11.11 -3.44 -15.38
C LYS A 271 -11.97 -3.67 -14.12
N GLY A 272 -12.68 -2.63 -13.71
CA GLY A 272 -13.57 -2.67 -12.56
C GLY A 272 -12.84 -2.57 -11.22
N PRO A 273 -13.55 -2.67 -10.10
CA PRO A 273 -12.99 -2.49 -8.78
C PRO A 273 -12.12 -3.70 -8.37
N GLN A 274 -10.89 -3.41 -7.97
CA GLN A 274 -9.90 -4.40 -7.54
C GLN A 274 -9.64 -4.28 -6.05
N PHE A 275 -9.40 -5.41 -5.39
CA PHE A 275 -9.05 -5.46 -3.97
C PHE A 275 -7.76 -6.27 -3.79
N LEU A 276 -6.69 -5.62 -3.35
CA LEU A 276 -5.40 -6.25 -3.09
C LEU A 276 -5.19 -6.36 -1.57
N HIS A 277 -5.02 -7.58 -1.08
CA HIS A 277 -4.68 -7.85 0.30
C HIS A 277 -3.16 -8.02 0.43
N VAL A 278 -2.52 -7.10 1.12
CA VAL A 278 -1.07 -7.06 1.35
C VAL A 278 -0.79 -7.26 2.83
N VAL A 279 0.09 -8.20 3.14
CA VAL A 279 0.52 -8.48 4.51
C VAL A 279 1.83 -7.77 4.77
N THR A 280 1.87 -6.96 5.82
CA THR A 280 3.08 -6.24 6.23
C THR A 280 3.36 -6.45 7.71
N LYS A 281 4.54 -6.02 8.13
CA LYS A 281 4.94 -6.05 9.53
C LYS A 281 5.28 -4.64 10.02
N LYS A 282 4.62 -4.18 11.08
CA LYS A 282 4.99 -2.93 11.73
C LYS A 282 6.41 -2.99 12.25
N GLY A 283 7.17 -1.91 12.05
CA GLY A 283 8.56 -1.83 12.48
C GLY A 283 9.55 -2.61 11.63
N GLN A 284 9.14 -3.13 10.46
CA GLN A 284 9.96 -3.94 9.57
C GLN A 284 11.38 -3.39 9.39
N GLY A 285 12.37 -4.25 9.65
CA GLY A 285 13.79 -3.93 9.51
C GLY A 285 14.42 -3.19 10.72
N TYR A 286 13.62 -2.85 11.75
CA TYR A 286 14.14 -2.29 13.00
C TYR A 286 13.71 -3.15 14.19
N LYS A 287 14.63 -3.96 14.71
CA LYS A 287 14.36 -5.01 15.70
C LYS A 287 13.59 -4.53 16.94
N LEU A 288 13.87 -3.33 17.44
CA LEU A 288 13.17 -2.78 18.60
C LEU A 288 11.71 -2.47 18.29
N ALA A 289 11.43 -1.87 17.13
CA ALA A 289 10.06 -1.60 16.71
C ALA A 289 9.29 -2.86 16.30
N GLU A 290 9.99 -3.89 15.83
CA GLU A 290 9.39 -5.21 15.56
C GLU A 290 9.01 -5.94 16.84
N ALA A 291 9.82 -5.77 17.91
CA ALA A 291 9.59 -6.39 19.22
C ALA A 291 8.46 -5.70 20.01
N ASP A 292 8.33 -4.38 19.89
CA ASP A 292 7.28 -3.59 20.54
C ASP A 292 6.72 -2.52 19.59
N PRO A 293 5.90 -2.91 18.63
CA PRO A 293 5.33 -1.98 17.65
C PRO A 293 4.36 -0.97 18.27
N VAL A 294 3.87 -1.19 19.48
CA VAL A 294 3.00 -0.27 20.21
C VAL A 294 3.81 0.89 20.77
N ALA A 295 4.90 0.63 21.48
CA ALA A 295 5.80 1.67 21.98
C ALA A 295 6.40 2.50 20.85
N TYR A 296 6.70 1.87 19.71
CA TYR A 296 7.24 2.53 18.52
C TYR A 296 6.17 3.00 17.53
N HIS A 297 4.89 2.97 17.90
CA HIS A 297 3.82 3.50 17.03
C HIS A 297 3.99 5.00 16.82
N GLY A 298 4.24 5.75 17.88
CA GLY A 298 4.40 7.20 17.82
C GLY A 298 5.35 7.69 18.92
N PRO A 299 6.67 7.37 18.85
CA PRO A 299 7.63 7.92 19.78
C PRO A 299 7.64 9.45 19.67
N GLY A 300 7.53 10.10 20.85
CA GLY A 300 7.50 11.56 21.01
C GLY A 300 8.88 12.18 20.95
#